data_d1d8967148c553ec53a1045b183d334e
#
_entry.id   d1d8967148c553ec53a1045b183d334e
#
_cell.length_a   1.000
_cell.length_b   1.000
_cell.length_c   1.000
_cell.angle_alpha   90.00
_cell.angle_beta   90.00
_cell.angle_gamma   90.00
#
_symmetry.space_group_name_H-M   'P 1'
#
loop_
_entity.id
_entity.type
_entity.pdbx_description
1 polymer ?
#
loop_
_entity_poly.entity_id
_entity_poly.type
_entity_poly.pdbx_seq_one_letter_code
_entity_poly.pdbx_strand_id
1 'polypeptide(L)'
;MNLTKFSLYSIIINIITKDANILELINISTISAGYSFRGKIPELKNSGIYCVQMKDINETYNVNWSTVIETILPSRQSQVSLQSGDILFAARGQRNYAALIDADLKERLAIAAPQFFVIRLNVPDVLPEYIAWFLNQTIAQRYFLSNAEGSTTPSIRRQVLEATPIILPTLKQQKTIIELAKTISKEKQLADKMIANGELLMQALLNEFSQTQFNEEEVPSC
;
A
#
# COMPACT_ATOMS: atom_id res chain seq x y z
N MET A 1 9.90 -29.13 -17.76
CA MET A 1 10.80 -28.65 -16.70
C MET A 1 10.05 -27.75 -15.70
N ASN A 2 8.93 -28.24 -15.14
CA ASN A 2 8.05 -27.43 -14.26
C ASN A 2 7.57 -28.14 -12.97
N LEU A 3 8.01 -29.37 -12.70
CA LEU A 3 7.57 -30.15 -11.54
C LEU A 3 8.31 -29.80 -10.23
N THR A 4 9.53 -29.30 -10.31
CA THR A 4 10.35 -28.95 -9.13
C THR A 4 9.95 -27.64 -8.47
N LYS A 5 9.45 -26.66 -9.23
CA LYS A 5 8.96 -25.38 -8.67
C LYS A 5 7.66 -25.55 -7.87
N PHE A 6 6.73 -26.39 -8.33
CA PHE A 6 5.49 -26.69 -7.61
C PHE A 6 5.75 -27.41 -6.28
N SER A 7 6.74 -28.29 -6.22
CA SER A 7 7.12 -29.02 -5.00
C SER A 7 7.71 -28.11 -3.93
N LEU A 8 8.59 -27.18 -4.30
CA LEU A 8 9.16 -26.19 -3.37
C LEU A 8 8.11 -25.21 -2.83
N TYR A 9 7.20 -24.73 -3.67
CA TYR A 9 6.08 -23.88 -3.24
C TYR A 9 5.16 -24.61 -2.24
N SER A 10 4.82 -25.88 -2.50
CA SER A 10 3.98 -26.67 -1.58
C SER A 10 4.67 -26.93 -0.25
N ILE A 11 5.97 -27.16 -0.25
CA ILE A 11 6.75 -27.39 0.97
C ILE A 11 6.83 -26.10 1.79
N ILE A 12 7.10 -24.95 1.15
CA ILE A 12 7.15 -23.64 1.82
C ILE A 12 5.78 -23.29 2.39
N ILE A 13 4.70 -23.49 1.63
CA ILE A 13 3.34 -23.27 2.12
C ILE A 13 3.02 -24.16 3.31
N ASN A 14 3.33 -25.46 3.27
CA ASN A 14 3.11 -26.38 4.38
C ASN A 14 3.92 -26.04 5.63
N ILE A 15 5.16 -25.56 5.47
CA ILE A 15 6.00 -25.13 6.61
C ILE A 15 5.43 -23.86 7.26
N ILE A 16 4.89 -22.93 6.45
CA ILE A 16 4.36 -21.65 6.93
C ILE A 16 2.96 -21.83 7.56
N THR A 17 2.15 -22.79 7.09
CA THR A 17 0.76 -22.95 7.55
C THR A 17 0.59 -23.96 8.68
N LYS A 18 1.58 -24.78 8.99
CA LYS A 18 1.45 -25.91 9.93
C LYS A 18 1.15 -25.48 11.37
N ASP A 19 1.50 -24.23 11.76
CA ASP A 19 1.30 -23.69 13.11
C ASP A 19 0.59 -22.32 13.05
N ALA A 20 -0.10 -22.00 11.95
CA ALA A 20 -0.78 -20.72 11.80
C ALA A 20 -2.18 -20.79 12.44
N ASN A 21 -2.48 -19.84 13.32
CA ASN A 21 -3.83 -19.62 13.84
C ASN A 21 -4.64 -18.75 12.87
N ILE A 22 -5.93 -19.05 12.74
CA ILE A 22 -6.86 -18.17 12.05
C ILE A 22 -7.67 -17.42 13.09
N LEU A 23 -7.67 -16.10 13.01
CA LEU A 23 -8.40 -15.23 13.93
C LEU A 23 -8.94 -14.01 13.16
N GLU A 24 -9.91 -13.33 13.74
CA GLU A 24 -10.42 -12.10 13.16
C GLU A 24 -9.51 -10.90 13.47
N LEU A 25 -9.42 -9.94 12.56
CA LEU A 25 -8.57 -8.77 12.70
C LEU A 25 -8.85 -7.99 13.99
N ILE A 26 -10.11 -7.92 14.44
CA ILE A 26 -10.50 -7.25 15.68
C ILE A 26 -9.86 -7.88 16.93
N ASN A 27 -9.52 -9.16 16.90
CA ASN A 27 -8.91 -9.85 18.04
C ASN A 27 -7.48 -9.37 18.33
N ILE A 28 -6.82 -8.74 17.36
CA ILE A 28 -5.42 -8.29 17.45
C ILE A 28 -5.25 -6.79 17.24
N SER A 29 -6.36 -6.06 17.03
CA SER A 29 -6.27 -4.64 16.69
C SER A 29 -7.45 -3.83 17.21
N THR A 30 -7.27 -2.53 17.25
CA THR A 30 -8.33 -1.55 17.33
C THR A 30 -8.48 -0.85 15.99
N ILE A 31 -9.73 -0.63 15.53
CA ILE A 31 -10.02 -0.01 14.25
C ILE A 31 -10.78 1.28 14.50
N SER A 32 -10.29 2.37 13.94
CA SER A 32 -10.94 3.68 14.00
C SER A 32 -11.12 4.26 12.61
N ALA A 33 -12.12 5.12 12.43
CA ALA A 33 -12.30 5.84 11.17
C ALA A 33 -11.30 6.99 11.04
N GLY A 34 -10.90 7.30 9.82
CA GLY A 34 -10.18 8.55 9.53
C GLY A 34 -11.01 9.78 9.86
N TYR A 35 -10.36 10.93 9.91
CA TYR A 35 -11.00 12.18 10.27
C TYR A 35 -12.05 12.62 9.25
N SER A 36 -13.27 12.90 9.72
CA SER A 36 -14.37 13.33 8.87
C SER A 36 -14.38 14.85 8.71
N PHE A 37 -14.02 15.34 7.54
CA PHE A 37 -14.14 16.75 7.18
C PHE A 37 -15.55 17.06 6.68
N ARG A 38 -16.03 18.27 6.98
CA ARG A 38 -17.26 18.81 6.38
C ARG A 38 -16.94 19.39 5.00
N GLY A 39 -16.96 18.55 3.97
CA GLY A 39 -16.64 18.93 2.60
C GLY A 39 -15.18 18.69 2.22
N LYS A 40 -14.59 19.58 1.42
CA LYS A 40 -13.21 19.47 0.95
C LYS A 40 -12.24 19.62 2.14
N ILE A 41 -11.18 18.82 2.14
CA ILE A 41 -10.09 18.92 3.13
C ILE A 41 -9.43 20.29 2.94
N PRO A 42 -9.44 21.18 3.98
CA PRO A 42 -8.79 22.47 3.87
C PRO A 42 -7.27 22.30 3.86
N GLU A 43 -6.58 23.05 3.01
CA GLU A 43 -5.14 23.10 2.99
C GLU A 43 -4.67 24.38 3.67
N LEU A 44 -3.81 24.24 4.68
CA LEU A 44 -3.23 25.36 5.43
C LEU A 44 -1.75 25.08 5.70
N LYS A 45 -0.86 25.73 4.96
CA LYS A 45 0.59 25.61 5.14
C LYS A 45 1.02 26.10 6.52
N ASN A 46 2.03 25.44 7.08
CA ASN A 46 2.60 25.73 8.40
C ASN A 46 1.62 25.52 9.57
N SER A 47 0.59 24.70 9.39
CA SER A 47 -0.32 24.31 10.47
C SER A 47 0.29 23.26 11.41
N GLY A 48 1.28 22.52 10.92
CA GLY A 48 1.92 21.41 11.63
C GLY A 48 1.05 20.13 11.71
N ILE A 49 -0.14 20.11 11.11
CA ILE A 49 -1.05 18.96 11.11
C ILE A 49 -1.13 18.41 9.68
N TYR A 50 -0.71 17.17 9.49
CA TYR A 50 -0.66 16.49 8.20
C TYR A 50 -1.88 15.61 7.99
N CYS A 51 -2.48 15.63 6.79
CA CYS A 51 -3.62 14.77 6.45
C CYS A 51 -3.24 13.80 5.31
N VAL A 52 -3.05 12.54 5.65
CA VAL A 52 -2.75 11.50 4.67
C VAL A 52 -4.00 11.13 3.89
N GLN A 53 -3.93 11.26 2.57
CA GLN A 53 -5.00 10.98 1.62
C GLN A 53 -4.62 9.79 0.72
N MET A 54 -5.58 9.23 -0.01
CA MET A 54 -5.32 8.11 -0.93
C MET A 54 -4.26 8.42 -2.00
N LYS A 55 -4.22 9.67 -2.48
CA LYS A 55 -3.23 10.14 -3.47
C LYS A 55 -1.79 10.14 -2.95
N ASP A 56 -1.62 10.13 -1.63
CA ASP A 56 -0.32 10.15 -0.97
C ASP A 56 0.26 8.74 -0.77
N ILE A 57 -0.50 7.72 -1.13
CA ILE A 57 -0.05 6.32 -1.08
C ILE A 57 0.50 5.93 -2.44
N ASN A 58 1.76 5.49 -2.46
CA ASN A 58 2.44 5.06 -3.67
C ASN A 58 2.06 3.59 -4.06
N GLU A 59 2.56 3.12 -5.20
CA GLU A 59 2.30 1.77 -5.72
C GLU A 59 2.81 0.63 -4.82
N THR A 60 3.73 0.93 -3.92
CA THR A 60 4.27 -0.02 -2.94
C THR A 60 3.56 0.04 -1.59
N TYR A 61 2.42 0.75 -1.52
CA TYR A 61 1.61 0.96 -0.32
C TYR A 61 2.35 1.65 0.84
N ASN A 62 3.27 2.54 0.51
CA ASN A 62 3.93 3.42 1.46
C ASN A 62 3.43 4.85 1.33
N VAL A 63 3.49 5.62 2.41
CA VAL A 63 3.12 7.04 2.39
C VAL A 63 4.24 7.86 1.76
N ASN A 64 3.91 8.63 0.73
CA ASN A 64 4.80 9.65 0.19
C ASN A 64 4.63 10.95 0.98
N TRP A 65 5.41 11.12 2.02
CA TRP A 65 5.34 12.28 2.92
C TRP A 65 5.61 13.64 2.23
N SER A 66 6.19 13.64 1.03
CA SER A 66 6.42 14.89 0.27
C SER A 66 5.15 15.42 -0.38
N THR A 67 4.11 14.61 -0.56
CA THR A 67 2.83 14.98 -1.16
C THR A 67 1.72 15.23 -0.15
N VAL A 68 1.95 14.83 1.12
CA VAL A 68 0.96 14.99 2.19
C VAL A 68 0.76 16.47 2.49
N ILE A 69 -0.48 16.92 2.42
CA ILE A 69 -0.83 18.31 2.71
C ILE A 69 -0.93 18.57 4.20
N GLU A 70 -0.62 19.80 4.58
CA GLU A 70 -0.96 20.31 5.91
C GLU A 70 -2.39 20.84 5.92
N THR A 71 -3.10 20.63 7.04
CA THR A 71 -4.53 20.94 7.18
C THR A 71 -4.82 21.61 8.53
N ILE A 72 -5.98 22.21 8.64
CA ILE A 72 -6.53 22.69 9.89
C ILE A 72 -7.71 21.81 10.32
N LEU A 73 -7.81 21.56 11.61
CA LEU A 73 -8.90 20.78 12.18
C LEU A 73 -9.93 21.71 12.79
N PRO A 74 -11.17 21.72 12.28
CA PRO A 74 -12.22 22.61 12.75
C PRO A 74 -12.68 22.35 14.19
N SER A 75 -12.42 21.16 14.71
CA SER A 75 -12.76 20.81 16.09
C SER A 75 -11.66 19.97 16.74
N ARG A 76 -11.47 20.16 18.06
CA ARG A 76 -10.59 19.33 18.90
C ARG A 76 -11.23 17.98 19.27
N GLN A 77 -12.15 17.45 18.48
CA GLN A 77 -12.66 16.09 18.72
C GLN A 77 -11.47 15.13 18.77
N SER A 78 -11.54 14.17 19.67
CA SER A 78 -10.51 13.14 19.91
C SER A 78 -10.07 12.52 18.57
N GLN A 79 -8.95 13.03 18.08
CA GLN A 79 -8.40 12.58 16.80
C GLN A 79 -7.50 11.41 17.10
N VAL A 80 -7.66 10.37 16.30
CA VAL A 80 -6.66 9.33 16.27
C VAL A 80 -5.48 9.89 15.49
N SER A 81 -4.51 10.46 16.21
CA SER A 81 -3.21 10.78 15.63
C SER A 81 -2.56 9.49 15.17
N LEU A 82 -2.05 9.50 13.94
CA LEU A 82 -1.30 8.38 13.39
C LEU A 82 0.01 8.17 14.17
N GLN A 83 0.36 6.92 14.33
CA GLN A 83 1.60 6.48 14.96
C GLN A 83 2.35 5.54 13.99
N SER A 84 3.67 5.48 14.11
CA SER A 84 4.44 4.45 13.41
C SER A 84 3.93 3.07 13.81
N GLY A 85 3.70 2.20 12.81
CA GLY A 85 3.06 0.91 12.98
C GLY A 85 1.54 0.90 12.78
N ASP A 86 0.87 2.06 12.68
CA ASP A 86 -0.53 2.09 12.24
C ASP A 86 -0.65 1.64 10.77
N ILE A 87 -1.77 1.01 10.46
CA ILE A 87 -2.08 0.56 9.09
C ILE A 87 -3.30 1.33 8.60
N LEU A 88 -3.16 2.02 7.48
CA LEU A 88 -4.25 2.70 6.79
C LEU A 88 -4.92 1.74 5.82
N PHE A 89 -6.16 1.38 6.08
CA PHE A 89 -6.95 0.58 5.16
C PHE A 89 -7.87 1.46 4.32
N ALA A 90 -7.67 1.49 3.00
CA ALA A 90 -8.54 2.21 2.07
C ALA A 90 -9.87 1.47 1.93
N ALA A 91 -10.88 1.96 2.66
CA ALA A 91 -12.19 1.33 2.72
C ALA A 91 -13.10 1.71 1.55
N ARG A 92 -12.79 2.80 0.84
CA ARG A 92 -13.58 3.34 -0.27
C ARG A 92 -12.67 3.63 -1.46
N GLY A 93 -13.11 3.35 -2.67
CA GLY A 93 -12.38 3.63 -3.90
C GLY A 93 -12.42 2.44 -4.86
N GLN A 94 -11.68 2.55 -5.97
CA GLN A 94 -11.62 1.49 -6.99
C GLN A 94 -10.94 0.21 -6.49
N ARG A 95 -10.08 0.32 -5.47
CA ARG A 95 -9.34 -0.78 -4.85
C ARG A 95 -9.28 -0.60 -3.35
N ASN A 96 -9.48 -1.68 -2.62
CA ASN A 96 -9.18 -1.73 -1.19
C ASN A 96 -7.71 -2.16 -1.04
N TYR A 97 -6.97 -1.44 -0.21
CA TYR A 97 -5.57 -1.75 0.08
C TYR A 97 -5.20 -1.31 1.50
N ALA A 98 -4.11 -1.83 1.99
CA ALA A 98 -3.53 -1.47 3.28
C ALA A 98 -2.16 -0.82 3.07
N ALA A 99 -1.92 0.32 3.71
CA ALA A 99 -0.65 1.03 3.70
C ALA A 99 -0.11 1.17 5.12
N LEU A 100 1.17 0.91 5.31
CA LEU A 100 1.82 1.03 6.62
C LEU A 100 2.28 2.47 6.86
N ILE A 101 2.03 2.97 8.07
CA ILE A 101 2.67 4.18 8.58
C ILE A 101 4.03 3.77 9.15
N ASP A 102 5.08 4.15 8.45
CA ASP A 102 6.46 3.84 8.79
C ASP A 102 7.11 4.88 9.74
N ALA A 103 8.39 4.69 10.02
CA ALA A 103 9.18 5.60 10.84
C ALA A 103 9.39 6.99 10.21
N ASP A 104 9.11 7.16 8.91
CA ASP A 104 9.21 8.46 8.22
C ASP A 104 8.10 9.43 8.64
N LEU A 105 7.11 8.97 9.40
CA LEU A 105 6.18 9.82 10.14
C LEU A 105 6.94 10.80 11.06
N LYS A 106 8.04 10.35 11.69
CA LYS A 106 8.85 11.14 12.64
C LYS A 106 7.96 11.76 13.73
N GLU A 107 8.17 13.04 14.02
CA GLU A 107 7.41 13.80 15.02
C GLU A 107 6.19 14.54 14.44
N ARG A 108 5.77 14.20 13.20
CA ARG A 108 4.63 14.86 12.57
C ARG A 108 3.33 14.49 13.26
N LEU A 109 2.52 15.49 13.55
CA LEU A 109 1.12 15.26 13.93
C LEU A 109 0.33 14.95 12.65
N ALA A 110 0.03 13.68 12.41
CA ALA A 110 -0.68 13.27 11.21
C ALA A 110 -2.01 12.58 11.53
N ILE A 111 -2.96 12.74 10.63
CA ILE A 111 -4.26 12.09 10.66
C ILE A 111 -4.55 11.41 9.32
N ALA A 112 -5.45 10.44 9.31
CA ALA A 112 -5.95 9.81 8.10
C ALA A 112 -7.18 10.54 7.56
N ALA A 113 -7.29 10.67 6.23
CA ALA A 113 -8.49 11.14 5.56
C ALA A 113 -9.68 10.16 5.74
N PRO A 114 -10.94 10.60 5.52
CA PRO A 114 -12.14 9.83 5.87
C PRO A 114 -12.34 8.56 5.02
N GLN A 115 -11.57 8.38 3.94
CA GLN A 115 -11.58 7.17 3.12
C GLN A 115 -10.86 5.99 3.77
N PHE A 116 -10.06 6.25 4.80
CA PHE A 116 -9.32 5.23 5.52
C PHE A 116 -9.99 4.78 6.82
N PHE A 117 -9.81 3.51 7.14
CA PHE A 117 -9.78 3.05 8.52
C PHE A 117 -8.33 3.00 8.99
N VAL A 118 -8.11 3.35 10.25
CA VAL A 118 -6.81 3.23 10.93
C VAL A 118 -6.86 1.97 11.78
N ILE A 119 -6.00 1.02 11.49
CA ILE A 119 -5.85 -0.23 12.22
C ILE A 119 -4.60 -0.08 13.09
N ARG A 120 -4.75 -0.21 14.40
CA ARG A 120 -3.66 -0.18 15.37
C ARG A 120 -3.60 -1.51 16.09
N LEU A 121 -2.47 -2.19 15.98
CA LEU A 121 -2.28 -3.47 16.65
C LEU A 121 -2.14 -3.28 18.16
N ASN A 122 -2.70 -4.21 18.92
CA ASN A 122 -2.68 -4.23 20.39
C ASN A 122 -2.03 -5.49 20.96
N VAL A 123 -1.38 -6.29 20.11
CA VAL A 123 -0.74 -7.56 20.48
C VAL A 123 0.75 -7.50 20.08
N PRO A 124 1.69 -7.81 21.00
CA PRO A 124 3.13 -7.62 20.76
C PRO A 124 3.72 -8.59 19.74
N ASP A 125 3.13 -9.79 19.58
CA ASP A 125 3.67 -10.84 18.71
C ASP A 125 3.15 -10.77 17.27
N VAL A 126 2.58 -9.63 16.88
CA VAL A 126 2.05 -9.39 15.54
C VAL A 126 2.77 -8.19 14.93
N LEU A 127 3.40 -8.41 13.77
CA LEU A 127 4.09 -7.35 13.04
C LEU A 127 3.11 -6.53 12.20
N PRO A 128 3.10 -5.20 12.33
CA PRO A 128 2.28 -4.33 11.49
C PRO A 128 2.57 -4.52 10.00
N GLU A 129 3.84 -4.71 9.63
CA GLU A 129 4.27 -4.99 8.26
C GLU A 129 3.62 -6.27 7.71
N TYR A 130 3.49 -7.30 8.56
CA TYR A 130 2.88 -8.57 8.17
C TYR A 130 1.38 -8.36 7.89
N ILE A 131 0.67 -7.68 8.77
CA ILE A 131 -0.77 -7.43 8.61
C ILE A 131 -1.02 -6.54 7.39
N ALA A 132 -0.25 -5.46 7.19
CA ALA A 132 -0.37 -4.60 6.01
C ALA A 132 -0.12 -5.41 4.73
N TRP A 133 0.91 -6.25 4.70
CA TRP A 133 1.19 -7.15 3.59
C TRP A 133 0.05 -8.16 3.37
N PHE A 134 -0.43 -8.82 4.43
CA PHE A 134 -1.49 -9.84 4.36
C PHE A 134 -2.79 -9.28 3.79
N LEU A 135 -3.21 -8.10 4.24
CA LEU A 135 -4.42 -7.43 3.76
C LEU A 135 -4.36 -7.11 2.25
N ASN A 136 -3.17 -6.98 1.69
CA ASN A 136 -2.94 -6.79 0.26
C ASN A 136 -2.84 -8.10 -0.53
N GLN A 137 -2.85 -9.27 0.12
CA GLN A 137 -2.77 -10.55 -0.57
C GLN A 137 -4.10 -11.00 -1.15
N THR A 138 -4.05 -11.82 -2.17
CA THR A 138 -5.23 -12.32 -2.91
C THR A 138 -6.30 -12.93 -1.99
N ILE A 139 -5.91 -13.60 -0.91
CA ILE A 139 -6.84 -14.23 0.03
C ILE A 139 -7.70 -13.17 0.75
N ALA A 140 -7.09 -12.12 1.27
CA ALA A 140 -7.79 -11.01 1.92
C ALA A 140 -8.57 -10.18 0.90
N GLN A 141 -7.99 -9.93 -0.28
CA GLN A 141 -8.63 -9.16 -1.34
C GLN A 141 -9.90 -9.85 -1.89
N ARG A 142 -9.90 -11.19 -1.98
CA ARG A 142 -11.12 -11.96 -2.33
C ARG A 142 -12.21 -11.81 -1.26
N TYR A 143 -11.83 -11.86 0.02
CA TYR A 143 -12.76 -11.63 1.11
C TYR A 143 -13.39 -10.23 1.03
N PHE A 144 -12.60 -9.18 0.80
CA PHE A 144 -13.12 -7.83 0.64
C PHE A 144 -14.03 -7.72 -0.58
N LEU A 145 -13.64 -8.26 -1.72
CA LEU A 145 -14.44 -8.22 -2.94
C LEU A 145 -15.81 -8.90 -2.74
N SER A 146 -15.87 -10.02 -2.01
CA SER A 146 -17.12 -10.74 -1.73
C SER A 146 -18.03 -10.02 -0.73
N ASN A 147 -17.50 -9.10 0.08
CA ASN A 147 -18.24 -8.40 1.13
C ASN A 147 -18.32 -6.88 0.89
N ALA A 148 -17.86 -6.41 -0.27
CA ALA A 148 -17.96 -5.00 -0.64
C ALA A 148 -19.41 -4.63 -0.97
N GLU A 149 -19.80 -3.42 -0.58
CA GLU A 149 -21.10 -2.86 -0.89
C GLU A 149 -21.00 -1.67 -1.84
N GLY A 150 -21.99 -1.50 -2.70
CA GLY A 150 -22.06 -0.44 -3.71
C GLY A 150 -21.55 -0.89 -5.07
N SER A 151 -22.35 -0.62 -6.11
CA SER A 151 -22.08 -1.02 -7.50
C SER A 151 -21.08 -0.08 -8.21
N THR A 152 -21.11 1.22 -7.89
CA THR A 152 -20.29 2.23 -8.57
C THR A 152 -18.96 2.49 -7.84
N THR A 153 -18.99 2.51 -6.52
CA THR A 153 -17.79 2.69 -5.68
C THR A 153 -17.85 1.68 -4.56
N PRO A 154 -17.16 0.54 -4.71
CA PRO A 154 -17.13 -0.47 -3.67
C PRO A 154 -16.63 0.11 -2.35
N SER A 155 -17.32 -0.24 -1.25
CA SER A 155 -16.98 0.22 0.09
C SER A 155 -16.98 -0.95 1.05
N ILE A 156 -15.96 -1.03 1.88
CA ILE A 156 -15.85 -2.01 2.97
C ILE A 156 -16.34 -1.35 4.25
N ARG A 157 -17.36 -1.94 4.86
CA ARG A 157 -17.83 -1.50 6.19
C ARG A 157 -16.83 -1.89 7.26
N ARG A 158 -16.80 -1.13 8.35
CA ARG A 158 -15.95 -1.40 9.51
C ARG A 158 -16.12 -2.83 10.03
N GLN A 159 -17.34 -3.32 10.15
CA GLN A 159 -17.64 -4.69 10.62
C GLN A 159 -17.01 -5.76 9.72
N VAL A 160 -17.02 -5.56 8.40
CA VAL A 160 -16.38 -6.46 7.44
C VAL A 160 -14.86 -6.47 7.66
N LEU A 161 -14.25 -5.29 7.86
CA LEU A 161 -12.82 -5.20 8.14
C LEU A 161 -12.47 -5.84 9.49
N GLU A 162 -13.26 -5.63 10.53
CA GLU A 162 -13.11 -6.23 11.87
C GLU A 162 -13.16 -7.76 11.81
N ALA A 163 -14.08 -8.33 11.04
CA ALA A 163 -14.27 -9.76 10.87
C ALA A 163 -13.33 -10.40 9.81
N THR A 164 -12.37 -9.63 9.26
CA THR A 164 -11.44 -10.17 8.26
C THR A 164 -10.63 -11.33 8.86
N PRO A 165 -10.69 -12.54 8.25
CA PRO A 165 -9.91 -13.66 8.73
C PRO A 165 -8.43 -13.47 8.42
N ILE A 166 -7.61 -13.45 9.46
CA ILE A 166 -6.16 -13.32 9.40
C ILE A 166 -5.52 -14.66 9.68
N ILE A 167 -4.68 -15.12 8.77
CA ILE A 167 -3.80 -16.26 8.99
C ILE A 167 -2.57 -15.71 9.71
N LEU A 168 -2.39 -16.07 10.99
CA LEU A 168 -1.32 -15.55 11.83
C LEU A 168 -0.29 -16.65 12.13
N PRO A 169 0.87 -16.65 11.44
CA PRO A 169 1.98 -17.54 11.73
C PRO A 169 2.80 -17.01 12.93
N THR A 170 3.77 -17.80 13.39
CA THR A 170 4.68 -17.38 14.45
C THR A 170 5.45 -16.10 14.08
N LEU A 171 5.87 -15.32 15.07
CA LEU A 171 6.62 -14.07 14.84
C LEU A 171 7.86 -14.26 13.95
N LYS A 172 8.56 -15.40 14.12
CA LYS A 172 9.71 -15.75 13.27
C LYS A 172 9.29 -15.91 11.80
N GLN A 173 8.20 -16.60 11.56
CA GLN A 173 7.66 -16.80 10.19
C GLN A 173 7.16 -15.49 9.59
N GLN A 174 6.50 -14.63 10.38
CA GLN A 174 6.09 -13.28 9.93
C GLN A 174 7.31 -12.48 9.44
N LYS A 175 8.40 -12.44 10.21
CA LYS A 175 9.65 -11.76 9.81
C LYS A 175 10.20 -12.30 8.49
N THR A 176 10.30 -13.62 8.36
CA THR A 176 10.79 -14.27 7.14
C THR A 176 9.92 -13.93 5.91
N ILE A 177 8.58 -13.95 6.08
CA ILE A 177 7.64 -13.60 5.02
C ILE A 177 7.85 -12.15 4.58
N ILE A 178 8.01 -11.22 5.53
CA ILE A 178 8.18 -9.80 5.20
C ILE A 178 9.53 -9.53 4.53
N GLU A 179 10.61 -10.17 4.97
CA GLU A 179 11.91 -10.07 4.31
C GLU A 179 11.85 -10.56 2.86
N LEU A 180 11.21 -11.71 2.64
CA LEU A 180 10.99 -12.24 1.28
C LEU A 180 10.13 -11.29 0.44
N ALA A 181 9.03 -10.77 0.99
CA ALA A 181 8.15 -9.84 0.30
C ALA A 181 8.88 -8.54 -0.10
N LYS A 182 9.72 -8.00 0.79
CA LYS A 182 10.58 -6.82 0.50
C LYS A 182 11.57 -7.11 -0.62
N THR A 183 12.18 -8.29 -0.62
CA THR A 183 13.12 -8.72 -1.68
C THR A 183 12.42 -8.80 -3.03
N ILE A 184 11.28 -9.49 -3.10
CA ILE A 184 10.47 -9.61 -4.33
C ILE A 184 10.02 -8.23 -4.84
N SER A 185 9.58 -7.34 -3.94
CA SER A 185 9.19 -5.98 -4.30
C SER A 185 10.36 -5.18 -4.90
N LYS A 186 11.56 -5.31 -4.31
CA LYS A 186 12.77 -4.66 -4.82
C LYS A 186 13.19 -5.21 -6.19
N GLU A 187 13.14 -6.52 -6.38
CA GLU A 187 13.42 -7.16 -7.66
C GLU A 187 12.46 -6.67 -8.75
N LYS A 188 11.16 -6.59 -8.43
CA LYS A 188 10.16 -6.05 -9.34
C LYS A 188 10.49 -4.59 -9.73
N GLN A 189 10.78 -3.72 -8.76
CA GLN A 189 11.13 -2.33 -9.04
C GLN A 189 12.38 -2.20 -9.92
N LEU A 190 13.38 -3.08 -9.74
CA LEU A 190 14.57 -3.10 -10.59
C LEU A 190 14.23 -3.54 -12.02
N ALA A 191 13.41 -4.58 -12.16
CA ALA A 191 12.95 -5.04 -13.47
C ALA A 191 12.16 -3.96 -14.23
N ASP A 192 11.23 -3.28 -13.54
CA ASP A 192 10.45 -2.18 -14.11
C ASP A 192 11.36 -1.03 -14.58
N LYS A 193 12.40 -0.68 -13.80
CA LYS A 193 13.40 0.32 -14.20
C LYS A 193 14.22 -0.12 -15.41
N MET A 194 14.59 -1.39 -15.50
CA MET A 194 15.30 -1.92 -16.66
C MET A 194 14.46 -1.84 -17.92
N ILE A 195 13.18 -2.17 -17.84
CA ILE A 195 12.23 -2.05 -18.96
C ILE A 195 12.13 -0.59 -19.40
N ALA A 196 11.87 0.33 -18.47
CA ALA A 196 11.75 1.75 -18.77
C ALA A 196 13.03 2.34 -19.40
N ASN A 197 14.21 1.94 -18.93
CA ASN A 197 15.48 2.36 -19.52
C ASN A 197 15.66 1.81 -20.95
N GLY A 198 15.22 0.57 -21.20
CA GLY A 198 15.23 0.00 -22.54
C GLY A 198 14.33 0.75 -23.53
N GLU A 199 13.12 1.13 -23.09
CA GLU A 199 12.19 1.93 -23.87
C GLU A 199 12.75 3.33 -24.19
N LEU A 200 13.37 3.99 -23.22
CA LEU A 200 14.03 5.28 -23.42
C LEU A 200 15.19 5.18 -24.42
N LEU A 201 16.00 4.12 -24.36
CA LEU A 201 17.09 3.89 -25.31
C LEU A 201 16.55 3.70 -26.74
N MET A 202 15.49 2.90 -26.91
CA MET A 202 14.85 2.73 -28.21
C MET A 202 14.31 4.04 -28.77
N GLN A 203 13.67 4.87 -27.95
CA GLN A 203 13.21 6.19 -28.37
C GLN A 203 14.37 7.11 -28.79
N ALA A 204 15.46 7.11 -28.04
CA ALA A 204 16.65 7.89 -28.36
C ALA A 204 17.24 7.47 -29.73
N LEU A 205 17.37 6.17 -29.98
CA LEU A 205 17.85 5.65 -31.25
C LEU A 205 16.94 6.04 -32.43
N LEU A 206 15.61 5.92 -32.26
CA LEU A 206 14.65 6.35 -33.30
C LEU A 206 14.73 7.84 -33.61
N ASN A 207 14.92 8.68 -32.58
CA ASN A 207 15.09 10.12 -32.77
C ASN A 207 16.40 10.44 -33.52
N GLU A 208 17.49 9.72 -33.23
CA GLU A 208 18.77 9.90 -33.93
C GLU A 208 18.66 9.49 -35.39
N PHE A 209 18.04 8.33 -35.68
CA PHE A 209 17.80 7.89 -37.06
C PHE A 209 16.94 8.90 -37.86
N SER A 210 15.87 9.42 -37.27
CA SER A 210 15.02 10.39 -37.94
C SER A 210 15.76 11.70 -38.24
N GLN A 211 16.58 12.20 -37.31
CA GLN A 211 17.37 13.43 -37.55
C GLN A 211 18.42 13.22 -38.64
N THR A 212 19.04 12.05 -38.73
CA THR A 212 20.03 11.73 -39.76
C THR A 212 19.40 11.69 -41.15
N GLN A 213 18.22 11.11 -41.31
CA GLN A 213 17.51 11.04 -42.59
C GLN A 213 17.01 12.41 -43.07
N PHE A 214 16.49 13.26 -42.21
CA PHE A 214 16.05 14.59 -42.56
C PHE A 214 17.20 15.51 -42.94
N ASN A 215 18.40 15.35 -42.44
CA ASN A 215 19.57 16.15 -42.80
C ASN A 215 20.22 15.69 -44.10
N GLU A 216 20.00 14.49 -44.59
CA GLU A 216 20.49 13.99 -45.90
C GLU A 216 19.63 14.44 -47.07
N GLU A 217 18.34 14.80 -46.85
CA GLU A 217 17.43 15.28 -47.88
C GLU A 217 17.56 16.82 -48.20
N GLU A 218 18.29 17.58 -47.36
CA GLU A 218 18.51 19.02 -47.56
C GLU A 218 19.77 19.38 -48.38
N VAL A 219 20.41 18.45 -49.11
CA VAL A 219 21.50 18.82 -50.02
C VAL A 219 20.91 19.19 -51.38
N PRO A 220 20.83 20.49 -51.73
CA PRO A 220 20.35 20.90 -53.03
C PRO A 220 21.37 20.48 -54.06
N SER A 221 20.90 19.72 -55.06
CA SER A 221 21.64 19.49 -56.31
C SER A 221 21.81 20.81 -57.04
N CYS A 222 23.06 21.27 -57.13
CA CYS A 222 23.46 22.30 -58.08
C CYS A 222 23.34 21.84 -59.53
#